data_0a353c8f84bdbc866ef2f3666768f7e1
#
_entry.id   0a353c8f84bdbc866ef2f3666768f7e1
#
_cell.length_a   1.000
_cell.length_b   1.000
_cell.length_c   1.000
_cell.angle_alpha   90.00
_cell.angle_beta   90.00
_cell.angle_gamma   90.00
#
_symmetry.space_group_name_H-M   'P 1'
#
loop_
_entity.id
_entity.type
_entity.pdbx_description
1 polymer ?
#
loop_
_entity_poly.entity_id
_entity_poly.type
_entity_poly.pdbx_seq_one_letter_code
_entity_poly.pdbx_strand_id
1 'polypeptide(L)'
;GLDKILELLRKNNSKATFFLVGEVLENNPEIIDKILSGEHEIGFHTMKHTRLDSKNFQFTFKQELNQFEKIVSRKVLGFRAPTFSLNEESSWAIDELVNAGYKYDSSVMPAKTSLYGLPSAEKSPYRITSNNLTKNNNGGILIEFPLLVTKFLGKTIPAAGGFYLRFLPFRIIKNAIRTYEKQNIPACLYVHSWELTPEHIPKIKLPKKNHFTTFHNIEKT
;
A
#
# COMPACT_ATOMS: atom_id res chain seq x y z
N GLY A 1 10.77 -13.80 -3.48
CA GLY A 1 10.58 -12.38 -3.12
C GLY A 1 10.38 -12.21 -1.62
N LEU A 2 9.45 -12.95 -1.00
CA LEU A 2 9.14 -12.79 0.43
C LEU A 2 10.37 -13.05 1.31
N ASP A 3 11.02 -14.19 1.15
CA ASP A 3 12.16 -14.58 2.00
C ASP A 3 13.30 -13.53 1.93
N LYS A 4 13.53 -12.93 0.75
CA LYS A 4 14.52 -11.86 0.57
C LYS A 4 14.13 -10.58 1.33
N ILE A 5 12.84 -10.21 1.34
CA ILE A 5 12.35 -9.08 2.14
C ILE A 5 12.53 -9.35 3.63
N LEU A 6 12.10 -10.51 4.11
CA LEU A 6 12.22 -10.90 5.51
C LEU A 6 13.69 -10.90 5.98
N GLU A 7 14.60 -11.39 5.13
CA GLU A 7 16.04 -11.36 5.41
C GLU A 7 16.58 -9.93 5.53
N LEU A 8 16.20 -9.03 4.60
CA LEU A 8 16.61 -7.62 4.63
C LEU A 8 16.08 -6.91 5.87
N LEU A 9 14.82 -7.14 6.23
CA LEU A 9 14.23 -6.56 7.44
C LEU A 9 14.94 -7.07 8.70
N ARG A 10 15.19 -8.36 8.78
CA ARG A 10 15.94 -8.97 9.90
C ARG A 10 17.36 -8.40 10.03
N LYS A 11 18.11 -8.28 8.92
CA LYS A 11 19.46 -7.72 8.89
C LYS A 11 19.51 -6.26 9.38
N ASN A 12 18.46 -5.51 9.15
CA ASN A 12 18.35 -4.10 9.53
C ASN A 12 17.55 -3.86 10.81
N ASN A 13 17.18 -4.93 11.53
CA ASN A 13 16.34 -4.86 12.73
C ASN A 13 15.09 -3.99 12.51
N SER A 14 14.43 -4.18 11.38
CA SER A 14 13.30 -3.37 10.94
C SER A 14 12.03 -4.22 10.85
N LYS A 15 10.89 -3.61 11.12
CA LYS A 15 9.56 -4.24 11.00
C LYS A 15 8.80 -3.61 9.83
N ALA A 16 7.85 -4.36 9.28
CA ALA A 16 7.00 -3.90 8.19
C ALA A 16 5.59 -4.45 8.33
N THR A 17 4.64 -3.78 7.68
CA THR A 17 3.30 -4.32 7.45
C THR A 17 3.27 -4.96 6.06
N PHE A 18 2.83 -6.20 6.00
CA PHE A 18 2.63 -6.95 4.77
C PHE A 18 1.15 -6.89 4.38
N PHE A 19 0.80 -6.05 3.43
CA PHE A 19 -0.54 -6.02 2.86
C PHE A 19 -0.70 -7.17 1.87
N LEU A 20 -1.47 -8.19 2.27
CA LEU A 20 -1.55 -9.46 1.56
C LEU A 20 -2.89 -9.66 0.87
N VAL A 21 -2.81 -10.23 -0.32
CA VAL A 21 -3.98 -10.71 -1.08
C VAL A 21 -4.43 -12.03 -0.47
N GLY A 22 -5.73 -12.14 -0.14
CA GLY A 22 -6.26 -13.29 0.58
C GLY A 22 -6.06 -14.62 -0.16
N GLU A 23 -6.28 -14.65 -1.48
CA GLU A 23 -6.08 -15.85 -2.31
C GLU A 23 -4.62 -16.37 -2.27
N VAL A 24 -3.63 -15.48 -2.06
CA VAL A 24 -2.24 -15.90 -1.87
C VAL A 24 -2.08 -16.66 -0.56
N LEU A 25 -2.75 -16.25 0.51
CA LEU A 25 -2.70 -16.93 1.80
C LEU A 25 -3.50 -18.24 1.82
N GLU A 26 -4.63 -18.30 1.09
CA GLU A 26 -5.38 -19.55 0.93
C GLU A 26 -4.53 -20.65 0.27
N ASN A 27 -3.72 -20.27 -0.71
CA ASN A 27 -2.86 -21.19 -1.45
C ASN A 27 -1.49 -21.43 -0.78
N ASN A 28 -1.08 -20.56 0.16
CA ASN A 28 0.23 -20.63 0.81
C ASN A 28 0.12 -20.20 2.29
N PRO A 29 -0.58 -20.97 3.12
CA PRO A 29 -0.86 -20.58 4.52
C PRO A 29 0.41 -20.41 5.38
N GLU A 30 1.51 -21.06 5.02
CA GLU A 30 2.81 -20.95 5.69
C GLU A 30 3.41 -19.53 5.65
N ILE A 31 2.94 -18.68 4.73
CA ILE A 31 3.35 -17.27 4.65
C ILE A 31 2.98 -16.52 5.93
N ILE A 32 1.84 -16.85 6.55
CA ILE A 32 1.37 -16.22 7.79
C ILE A 32 2.41 -16.39 8.88
N ASP A 33 2.82 -17.61 9.14
CA ASP A 33 3.79 -17.93 10.21
C ASP A 33 5.17 -17.32 9.92
N LYS A 34 5.61 -17.34 8.65
CA LYS A 34 6.87 -16.69 8.24
C LYS A 34 6.90 -15.20 8.57
N ILE A 35 5.80 -14.50 8.31
CA ILE A 35 5.70 -13.04 8.56
C ILE A 35 5.62 -12.76 10.06
N LEU A 36 4.78 -13.51 10.77
CA LEU A 36 4.50 -13.27 12.17
C LEU A 36 5.66 -13.67 13.08
N SER A 37 6.42 -14.72 12.75
CA SER A 37 7.65 -15.09 13.49
C SER A 37 8.72 -14.02 13.44
N GLY A 38 8.71 -13.17 12.39
CA GLY A 38 9.54 -11.98 12.29
C GLY A 38 8.98 -10.76 13.04
N GLU A 39 7.89 -10.88 13.80
CA GLU A 39 7.16 -9.79 14.46
C GLU A 39 6.71 -8.69 13.49
N HIS A 40 6.42 -9.07 12.26
CA HIS A 40 5.84 -8.19 11.24
C HIS A 40 4.32 -8.21 11.33
N GLU A 41 3.69 -7.19 10.79
CA GLU A 41 2.24 -7.07 10.74
C GLU A 41 1.68 -7.60 9.40
N ILE A 42 0.49 -8.19 9.46
CA ILE A 42 -0.31 -8.55 8.28
C ILE A 42 -1.47 -7.54 8.16
N GLY A 43 -1.56 -6.89 7.01
CA GLY A 43 -2.67 -6.05 6.58
C GLY A 43 -3.43 -6.68 5.42
N PHE A 44 -4.65 -6.22 5.19
CA PHE A 44 -5.52 -6.73 4.13
C PHE A 44 -5.34 -5.95 2.81
N HIS A 45 -5.33 -6.67 1.69
CA HIS A 45 -5.17 -6.09 0.34
C HIS A 45 -6.18 -6.68 -0.66
N THR A 46 -7.42 -6.86 -0.24
CA THR A 46 -8.53 -7.59 -0.87
C THR A 46 -8.25 -9.08 -1.10
N MET A 47 -9.29 -9.87 -1.37
CA MET A 47 -9.10 -11.30 -1.58
C MET A 47 -8.40 -11.65 -2.89
N LYS A 48 -8.68 -10.88 -3.97
CA LYS A 48 -8.20 -11.14 -5.34
C LYS A 48 -7.49 -9.96 -5.99
N HIS A 49 -6.92 -9.05 -5.17
CA HIS A 49 -6.34 -7.79 -5.66
C HIS A 49 -7.34 -6.94 -6.45
N THR A 50 -8.64 -7.05 -6.10
CA THR A 50 -9.71 -6.28 -6.75
C THR A 50 -9.64 -4.82 -6.31
N ARG A 51 -9.69 -3.91 -7.28
CA ARG A 51 -9.74 -2.46 -6.99
C ARG A 51 -11.07 -2.11 -6.30
N LEU A 52 -11.05 -1.16 -5.38
CA LEU A 52 -12.26 -0.70 -4.68
C LEU A 52 -13.31 -0.09 -5.61
N ASP A 53 -12.86 0.60 -6.67
CA ASP A 53 -13.71 1.22 -7.70
C ASP A 53 -14.18 0.23 -8.79
N SER A 54 -14.00 -1.07 -8.59
CA SER A 54 -14.55 -2.11 -9.47
C SER A 54 -16.06 -2.22 -9.31
N LYS A 55 -16.75 -2.40 -10.44
CA LYS A 55 -18.22 -2.51 -10.47
C LYS A 55 -18.72 -3.58 -9.49
N ASN A 56 -19.70 -3.21 -8.66
CA ASN A 56 -20.36 -4.08 -7.67
C ASN A 56 -19.46 -4.61 -6.54
N PHE A 57 -18.20 -4.21 -6.45
CA PHE A 57 -17.27 -4.72 -5.42
C PHE A 57 -17.72 -4.36 -3.99
N GLN A 58 -18.39 -3.24 -3.80
CA GLN A 58 -18.96 -2.83 -2.51
C GLN A 58 -19.88 -3.89 -1.88
N PHE A 59 -20.58 -4.70 -2.68
CA PHE A 59 -21.50 -5.71 -2.15
C PHE A 59 -20.80 -6.97 -1.60
N THR A 60 -19.55 -7.19 -1.96
CA THR A 60 -18.75 -8.35 -1.52
C THR A 60 -17.65 -7.99 -0.53
N PHE A 61 -17.28 -6.71 -0.42
CA PHE A 61 -16.13 -6.27 0.36
C PHE A 61 -16.21 -6.68 1.84
N LYS A 62 -17.39 -6.52 2.47
CA LYS A 62 -17.61 -6.96 3.85
C LYS A 62 -17.37 -8.47 4.03
N GLN A 63 -17.77 -9.28 3.05
CA GLN A 63 -17.53 -10.72 3.10
C GLN A 63 -16.03 -11.02 2.97
N GLU A 64 -15.32 -10.29 2.10
CA GLU A 64 -13.87 -10.42 1.95
C GLU A 64 -13.10 -10.06 3.23
N LEU A 65 -13.50 -8.99 3.95
CA LEU A 65 -12.92 -8.63 5.24
C LEU A 65 -13.02 -9.79 6.25
N ASN A 66 -14.22 -10.36 6.39
CA ASN A 66 -14.47 -11.49 7.29
C ASN A 66 -13.72 -12.77 6.87
N GLN A 67 -13.63 -13.04 5.56
CA GLN A 67 -12.91 -14.19 5.03
C GLN A 67 -11.42 -14.07 5.32
N PHE A 68 -10.83 -12.91 5.08
CA PHE A 68 -9.41 -12.67 5.33
C PHE A 68 -9.05 -12.84 6.81
N GLU A 69 -9.85 -12.29 7.74
CA GLU A 69 -9.62 -12.47 9.18
C GLU A 69 -9.70 -13.95 9.62
N LYS A 70 -10.59 -14.75 9.01
CA LYS A 70 -10.66 -16.20 9.25
C LYS A 70 -9.39 -16.91 8.77
N ILE A 71 -8.86 -16.55 7.59
CA ILE A 71 -7.63 -17.15 7.04
C ILE A 71 -6.44 -16.81 7.95
N VAL A 72 -6.28 -15.57 8.36
CA VAL A 72 -5.17 -15.12 9.22
C VAL A 72 -5.35 -15.58 10.67
N SER A 73 -6.57 -15.98 11.06
CA SER A 73 -6.95 -16.44 12.41
C SER A 73 -6.64 -15.40 13.51
N ARG A 74 -6.70 -14.11 13.17
CA ARG A 74 -6.51 -13.00 14.10
C ARG A 74 -7.14 -11.72 13.58
N LYS A 75 -7.28 -10.73 14.49
CA LYS A 75 -7.74 -9.41 14.14
C LYS A 75 -6.72 -8.71 13.21
N VAL A 76 -7.20 -8.17 12.10
CA VAL A 76 -6.42 -7.38 11.14
C VAL A 76 -6.73 -5.91 11.37
N LEU A 77 -5.69 -5.08 11.49
CA LEU A 77 -5.85 -3.67 11.85
C LEU A 77 -5.66 -2.72 10.67
N GLY A 78 -4.88 -3.12 9.67
CA GLY A 78 -4.49 -2.30 8.53
C GLY A 78 -5.07 -2.76 7.20
N PHE A 79 -5.43 -1.79 6.36
CA PHE A 79 -5.87 -2.01 5.00
C PHE A 79 -5.04 -1.19 4.01
N ARG A 80 -4.90 -1.71 2.79
CA ARG A 80 -4.41 -0.96 1.63
C ARG A 80 -5.21 -1.36 0.39
N ALA A 81 -5.77 -0.38 -0.30
CA ALA A 81 -6.51 -0.62 -1.54
C ALA A 81 -5.57 -1.02 -2.68
N PRO A 82 -5.87 -2.09 -3.44
CA PRO A 82 -5.14 -2.43 -4.65
C PRO A 82 -5.03 -1.25 -5.62
N THR A 83 -3.82 -1.02 -6.14
CA THR A 83 -3.52 0.09 -7.05
C THR A 83 -3.91 1.46 -6.47
N PHE A 84 -3.94 1.60 -5.14
CA PHE A 84 -4.34 2.84 -4.45
C PHE A 84 -5.68 3.38 -4.95
N SER A 85 -6.66 2.48 -5.12
CA SER A 85 -7.95 2.74 -5.76
C SER A 85 -8.99 3.37 -4.83
N LEU A 86 -8.56 3.90 -3.68
CA LEU A 86 -9.43 4.69 -2.82
C LEU A 86 -9.63 6.08 -3.45
N ASN A 87 -10.89 6.41 -3.76
CA ASN A 87 -11.32 7.67 -4.35
C ASN A 87 -12.78 7.96 -3.93
N GLU A 88 -13.39 9.03 -4.44
CA GLU A 88 -14.76 9.42 -4.08
C GLU A 88 -15.80 8.33 -4.38
N GLU A 89 -15.66 7.59 -5.50
CA GLU A 89 -16.58 6.51 -5.88
C GLU A 89 -16.45 5.28 -4.99
N SER A 90 -15.30 5.09 -4.35
CA SER A 90 -14.99 3.96 -3.48
C SER A 90 -14.91 4.33 -1.99
N SER A 91 -15.31 5.55 -1.62
CA SER A 91 -15.24 6.07 -0.24
C SER A 91 -16.09 5.25 0.75
N TRP A 92 -17.12 4.55 0.28
CA TRP A 92 -17.91 3.58 1.05
C TRP A 92 -17.07 2.55 1.79
N ALA A 93 -15.87 2.23 1.28
CA ALA A 93 -14.96 1.26 1.90
C ALA A 93 -14.49 1.71 3.28
N ILE A 94 -14.42 3.02 3.55
CA ILE A 94 -14.03 3.56 4.86
C ILE A 94 -15.04 3.13 5.93
N ASP A 95 -16.34 3.22 5.65
CA ASP A 95 -17.38 2.82 6.61
C ASP A 95 -17.33 1.30 6.85
N GLU A 96 -17.12 0.49 5.83
CA GLU A 96 -16.97 -0.96 5.97
C GLU A 96 -15.73 -1.34 6.79
N LEU A 97 -14.60 -0.66 6.59
CA LEU A 97 -13.37 -0.87 7.37
C LEU A 97 -13.59 -0.49 8.85
N VAL A 98 -14.21 0.64 9.12
CA VAL A 98 -14.56 1.08 10.48
C VAL A 98 -15.48 0.07 11.15
N ASN A 99 -16.56 -0.36 10.48
CA ASN A 99 -17.51 -1.34 10.99
C ASN A 99 -16.86 -2.71 11.26
N ALA A 100 -15.89 -3.10 10.45
CA ALA A 100 -15.10 -4.31 10.67
C ALA A 100 -14.02 -4.15 11.76
N GLY A 101 -13.81 -2.93 12.27
CA GLY A 101 -12.91 -2.62 13.38
C GLY A 101 -11.45 -2.39 12.98
N TYR A 102 -11.18 -2.13 11.71
CA TYR A 102 -9.87 -1.70 11.23
C TYR A 102 -9.47 -0.37 11.90
N LYS A 103 -8.19 -0.15 12.06
CA LYS A 103 -7.64 1.03 12.75
C LYS A 103 -6.99 2.01 11.82
N TYR A 104 -6.45 1.52 10.71
CA TYR A 104 -5.80 2.39 9.73
C TYR A 104 -5.94 1.89 8.30
N ASP A 105 -5.81 2.82 7.39
CA ASP A 105 -5.68 2.64 5.95
C ASP A 105 -4.34 3.25 5.47
N SER A 106 -3.82 2.76 4.36
CA SER A 106 -2.66 3.33 3.69
C SER A 106 -2.84 3.26 2.17
N SER A 107 -3.92 3.87 1.69
CA SER A 107 -4.36 3.84 0.29
C SER A 107 -4.20 5.17 -0.44
N VAL A 108 -3.96 6.27 0.29
CA VAL A 108 -3.92 7.61 -0.30
C VAL A 108 -2.51 7.96 -0.77
N MET A 109 -2.41 8.34 -2.04
CA MET A 109 -1.24 8.97 -2.64
C MET A 109 -1.51 10.47 -2.79
N PRO A 110 -0.83 11.36 -2.01
CA PRO A 110 -1.06 12.81 -2.07
C PRO A 110 -0.40 13.46 -3.30
N ALA A 111 -0.55 12.86 -4.47
CA ALA A 111 -0.04 13.34 -5.74
C ALA A 111 -0.92 12.88 -6.89
N LYS A 112 -0.97 13.65 -7.97
CA LYS A 112 -1.70 13.27 -9.17
C LYS A 112 -0.87 12.28 -10.00
N THR A 113 -1.44 11.13 -10.31
CA THR A 113 -0.89 10.18 -11.28
C THR A 113 -1.91 9.89 -12.40
N SER A 114 -1.56 9.04 -13.37
CA SER A 114 -2.49 8.63 -14.43
C SER A 114 -3.49 7.56 -13.99
N LEU A 115 -3.27 6.89 -12.84
CA LEU A 115 -4.05 5.73 -12.41
C LEU A 115 -4.73 5.91 -11.06
N TYR A 116 -4.21 6.81 -10.21
CA TYR A 116 -4.66 7.00 -8.83
C TYR A 116 -4.14 8.34 -8.28
N GLY A 117 -4.59 8.69 -7.09
CA GLY A 117 -4.06 9.80 -6.31
C GLY A 117 -5.09 10.85 -5.95
N LEU A 118 -4.93 11.38 -4.76
CA LEU A 118 -5.70 12.46 -4.16
C LEU A 118 -4.77 13.65 -3.86
N PRO A 119 -4.49 14.55 -4.83
CA PRO A 119 -3.45 15.59 -4.71
C PRO A 119 -3.69 16.59 -3.58
N SER A 120 -4.96 16.76 -3.16
CA SER A 120 -5.37 17.64 -2.04
C SER A 120 -5.24 16.99 -0.66
N ALA A 121 -4.87 15.70 -0.60
CA ALA A 121 -4.77 14.97 0.65
C ALA A 121 -3.62 15.48 1.54
N GLU A 122 -3.79 15.32 2.85
CA GLU A 122 -2.74 15.54 3.84
C GLU A 122 -1.53 14.63 3.55
N LYS A 123 -0.35 15.06 4.01
CA LYS A 123 0.90 14.28 3.87
C LYS A 123 1.34 13.60 5.16
N SER A 124 0.83 14.08 6.30
CA SER A 124 0.96 13.46 7.61
C SER A 124 -0.22 12.51 7.87
N PRO A 125 -0.11 11.54 8.77
CA PRO A 125 -1.26 10.74 9.16
C PRO A 125 -2.42 11.60 9.64
N TYR A 126 -3.63 11.26 9.22
CA TYR A 126 -4.85 12.01 9.53
C TYR A 126 -6.07 11.08 9.60
N ARG A 127 -7.12 11.52 10.28
CA ARG A 127 -8.37 10.78 10.39
C ARG A 127 -9.25 11.03 9.18
N ILE A 128 -9.73 9.95 8.53
CA ILE A 128 -10.60 10.00 7.36
C ILE A 128 -12.00 9.49 7.68
N THR A 129 -12.94 9.92 6.85
CA THR A 129 -14.32 9.41 6.80
C THR A 129 -14.71 9.18 5.34
N SER A 130 -15.78 8.44 5.09
CA SER A 130 -16.34 8.24 3.75
C SER A 130 -16.71 9.54 3.05
N ASN A 131 -17.06 10.59 3.80
CA ASN A 131 -17.40 11.91 3.27
C ASN A 131 -16.18 12.83 3.08
N ASN A 132 -15.00 12.47 3.59
CA ASN A 132 -13.81 13.27 3.47
C ASN A 132 -12.54 12.39 3.50
N LEU A 133 -11.99 12.14 2.32
CA LEU A 133 -10.79 11.31 2.13
C LEU A 133 -9.47 12.11 2.16
N THR A 134 -9.51 13.44 2.22
CA THR A 134 -8.32 14.24 1.95
C THR A 134 -7.87 15.14 3.10
N LYS A 135 -8.74 15.41 4.05
CA LYS A 135 -8.46 16.31 5.18
C LYS A 135 -8.79 15.65 6.51
N ASN A 136 -8.01 16.03 7.52
CA ASN A 136 -8.27 15.54 8.87
C ASN A 136 -9.70 15.83 9.32
N ASN A 137 -10.39 14.81 9.78
CA ASN A 137 -11.73 14.90 10.31
C ASN A 137 -11.76 14.35 11.75
N ASN A 138 -11.97 15.23 12.71
CA ASN A 138 -11.97 14.86 14.14
C ASN A 138 -13.04 13.81 14.51
N GLY A 139 -14.12 13.68 13.72
CA GLY A 139 -15.12 12.62 13.85
C GLY A 139 -14.70 11.27 13.25
N GLY A 140 -13.61 11.22 12.50
CA GLY A 140 -13.09 10.00 11.90
C GLY A 140 -12.45 9.09 12.96
N ILE A 141 -12.63 7.77 12.78
CA ILE A 141 -12.03 6.74 13.63
C ILE A 141 -10.83 6.09 12.92
N LEU A 142 -10.90 5.94 11.60
CA LEU A 142 -9.85 5.34 10.78
C LEU A 142 -8.74 6.36 10.53
N ILE A 143 -7.49 5.93 10.72
CA ILE A 143 -6.31 6.76 10.44
C ILE A 143 -5.77 6.40 9.05
N GLU A 144 -5.67 7.39 8.18
CA GLU A 144 -4.93 7.24 6.93
C GLU A 144 -3.44 7.49 7.16
N PHE A 145 -2.61 6.59 6.65
CA PHE A 145 -1.15 6.77 6.52
C PHE A 145 -0.79 7.01 5.05
N PRO A 146 -0.76 8.29 4.62
CA PRO A 146 -0.54 8.60 3.22
C PRO A 146 0.87 8.25 2.76
N LEU A 147 0.98 7.90 1.48
CA LEU A 147 2.24 7.51 0.88
C LEU A 147 3.18 8.69 0.69
N LEU A 148 4.49 8.41 0.79
CA LEU A 148 5.53 9.42 0.63
C LEU A 148 5.46 10.09 -0.74
N VAL A 149 5.46 11.43 -0.72
CA VAL A 149 5.57 12.29 -1.90
C VAL A 149 6.71 13.27 -1.75
N THR A 150 7.18 13.82 -2.86
CA THR A 150 8.21 14.86 -2.87
C THR A 150 7.88 15.94 -3.89
N LYS A 151 8.53 17.09 -3.77
CA LYS A 151 8.48 18.13 -4.81
C LYS A 151 9.63 17.93 -5.79
N PHE A 152 9.31 17.90 -7.06
CA PHE A 152 10.27 17.83 -8.16
C PHE A 152 9.83 18.77 -9.28
N LEU A 153 10.69 19.69 -9.69
CA LEU A 153 10.39 20.75 -10.68
C LEU A 153 9.04 21.48 -10.41
N GLY A 154 8.80 21.84 -9.15
CA GLY A 154 7.59 22.54 -8.73
C GLY A 154 6.33 21.67 -8.58
N LYS A 155 6.36 20.40 -9.00
CA LYS A 155 5.21 19.48 -8.91
C LYS A 155 5.39 18.50 -7.76
N THR A 156 4.28 18.13 -7.14
CA THR A 156 4.26 17.01 -6.18
C THR A 156 4.20 15.69 -6.95
N ILE A 157 5.15 14.81 -6.70
CA ILE A 157 5.26 13.50 -7.34
C ILE A 157 5.37 12.39 -6.27
N PRO A 158 4.93 11.15 -6.58
CA PRO A 158 5.16 10.01 -5.71
C PRO A 158 6.65 9.73 -5.51
N ALA A 159 7.03 9.32 -4.30
CA ALA A 159 8.38 8.88 -3.94
C ALA A 159 8.35 7.63 -3.04
N ALA A 160 7.19 7.00 -2.92
CA ALA A 160 6.93 5.95 -1.93
C ALA A 160 7.44 4.57 -2.34
N GLY A 161 7.47 4.23 -3.61
CA GLY A 161 7.83 2.87 -4.03
C GLY A 161 7.45 2.55 -5.46
N GLY A 162 7.45 1.26 -5.83
CA GLY A 162 7.10 0.78 -7.15
C GLY A 162 7.96 1.40 -8.25
N PHE A 163 7.32 1.83 -9.33
CA PHE A 163 7.99 2.49 -10.44
C PHE A 163 8.87 3.68 -10.01
N TYR A 164 8.38 4.51 -9.07
CA TYR A 164 9.11 5.71 -8.64
C TYR A 164 10.41 5.39 -7.88
N LEU A 165 10.46 4.28 -7.14
CA LEU A 165 11.68 3.81 -6.49
C LEU A 165 12.77 3.46 -7.50
N ARG A 166 12.39 2.94 -8.66
CA ARG A 166 13.30 2.53 -9.74
C ARG A 166 13.61 3.65 -10.74
N PHE A 167 12.70 4.63 -10.87
CA PHE A 167 12.81 5.72 -11.84
C PHE A 167 13.54 6.93 -11.27
N LEU A 168 13.25 7.30 -10.01
CA LEU A 168 13.85 8.49 -9.40
C LEU A 168 15.28 8.19 -8.94
N PRO A 169 16.21 9.16 -9.09
CA PRO A 169 17.51 9.08 -8.42
C PRO A 169 17.33 8.86 -6.91
N PHE A 170 18.06 7.91 -6.34
CA PHE A 170 17.95 7.56 -4.92
C PHE A 170 18.12 8.77 -3.98
N ARG A 171 18.94 9.75 -4.37
CA ARG A 171 19.11 11.01 -3.63
C ARG A 171 17.79 11.76 -3.42
N ILE A 172 16.88 11.74 -4.41
CA ILE A 172 15.57 12.41 -4.32
C ILE A 172 14.72 11.71 -3.25
N ILE A 173 14.66 10.37 -3.29
CA ILE A 173 13.91 9.58 -2.31
C ILE A 173 14.48 9.77 -0.90
N LYS A 174 15.81 9.70 -0.75
CA LYS A 174 16.49 9.94 0.53
C LYS A 174 16.20 11.34 1.08
N ASN A 175 16.20 12.35 0.22
CA ASN A 175 15.87 13.71 0.64
C ASN A 175 14.38 13.86 1.01
N ALA A 176 13.48 13.17 0.32
CA ALA A 176 12.06 13.14 0.68
C ALA A 176 11.87 12.54 2.08
N ILE A 177 12.48 11.39 2.37
CA ILE A 177 12.45 10.75 3.69
C ILE A 177 12.98 11.71 4.76
N ARG A 178 14.16 12.31 4.56
CA ARG A 178 14.73 13.28 5.50
C ARG A 178 13.85 14.51 5.73
N THR A 179 13.12 14.95 4.70
CA THR A 179 12.20 16.09 4.84
C THR A 179 11.02 15.72 5.73
N TYR A 180 10.47 14.52 5.60
CA TYR A 180 9.40 14.02 6.47
C TYR A 180 9.91 13.82 7.91
N GLU A 181 11.10 13.24 8.08
CA GLU A 181 11.75 13.06 9.37
C GLU A 181 11.93 14.41 10.12
N LYS A 182 12.45 15.44 9.44
CA LYS A 182 12.60 16.79 10.01
C LYS A 182 11.27 17.42 10.43
N GLN A 183 10.17 17.04 9.82
CA GLN A 183 8.82 17.51 10.14
C GLN A 183 8.11 16.58 11.14
N ASN A 184 8.79 15.54 11.62
CA ASN A 184 8.25 14.52 12.48
C ASN A 184 7.02 13.81 11.88
N ILE A 185 7.06 13.60 10.56
CA ILE A 185 6.03 12.90 9.77
C ILE A 185 6.57 11.53 9.36
N PRO A 186 5.85 10.43 9.55
CA PRO A 186 6.27 9.12 9.08
C PRO A 186 6.30 9.07 7.54
N ALA A 187 7.42 8.60 6.97
CA ALA A 187 7.57 8.39 5.53
C ALA A 187 7.07 6.98 5.18
N CYS A 188 5.86 6.88 4.64
CA CYS A 188 5.28 5.61 4.24
C CYS A 188 5.80 5.20 2.85
N LEU A 189 6.60 4.11 2.80
CA LEU A 189 7.13 3.52 1.57
C LEU A 189 6.54 2.12 1.36
N TYR A 190 6.62 1.62 0.12
CA TYR A 190 6.23 0.26 -0.20
C TYR A 190 7.11 -0.35 -1.27
N VAL A 191 7.22 -1.68 -1.26
CA VAL A 191 7.83 -2.48 -2.30
C VAL A 191 6.96 -3.71 -2.56
N HIS A 192 6.99 -4.22 -3.79
CA HIS A 192 6.37 -5.51 -4.09
C HIS A 192 7.43 -6.60 -4.02
N SER A 193 7.04 -7.78 -3.57
CA SER A 193 7.97 -8.91 -3.43
C SER A 193 8.66 -9.28 -4.75
N TRP A 194 7.96 -9.20 -5.87
CA TRP A 194 8.48 -9.51 -7.20
C TRP A 194 9.53 -8.50 -7.69
N GLU A 195 9.55 -7.27 -7.16
CA GLU A 195 10.55 -6.25 -7.53
C GLU A 195 11.96 -6.63 -7.07
N LEU A 196 12.09 -7.48 -6.05
CA LEU A 196 13.36 -7.95 -5.52
C LEU A 196 13.82 -9.31 -6.07
N THR A 197 13.00 -9.93 -6.93
CA THR A 197 13.29 -11.22 -7.54
C THR A 197 12.92 -11.20 -9.02
N PRO A 198 13.58 -10.34 -9.84
CA PRO A 198 13.25 -10.19 -11.26
C PRO A 198 13.39 -11.48 -12.05
N GLU A 199 14.25 -12.41 -11.61
CA GLU A 199 14.45 -13.73 -12.19
C GLU A 199 13.22 -14.63 -12.16
N HIS A 200 12.26 -14.35 -11.29
CA HIS A 200 11.01 -15.11 -11.14
C HIS A 200 9.81 -14.45 -11.84
N ILE A 201 10.01 -13.31 -12.49
CA ILE A 201 8.93 -12.62 -13.19
C ILE A 201 8.59 -13.39 -14.48
N PRO A 202 7.33 -13.82 -14.67
CA PRO A 202 6.93 -14.48 -15.91
C PRO A 202 7.06 -13.51 -17.10
N LYS A 203 7.44 -14.04 -18.26
CA LYS A 203 7.50 -13.26 -19.51
C LYS A 203 6.09 -12.87 -19.96
N ILE A 204 5.64 -11.69 -19.60
CA ILE A 204 4.30 -11.18 -19.93
C ILE A 204 4.40 -10.21 -21.09
N LYS A 205 3.54 -10.36 -22.10
CA LYS A 205 3.38 -9.36 -23.16
C LYS A 205 2.52 -8.21 -22.64
N LEU A 206 3.12 -7.05 -22.45
CA LEU A 206 2.43 -5.83 -22.02
C LEU A 206 2.53 -4.76 -23.12
N PRO A 207 1.56 -3.83 -23.23
CA PRO A 207 1.71 -2.62 -24.02
C PRO A 207 3.01 -1.89 -23.64
N LYS A 208 3.70 -1.24 -24.58
CA LYS A 208 5.02 -0.61 -24.37
C LYS A 208 5.07 0.30 -23.13
N LYS A 209 4.04 1.12 -22.90
CA LYS A 209 3.95 2.01 -21.74
C LYS A 209 3.90 1.22 -20.44
N ASN A 210 3.06 0.19 -20.36
CA ASN A 210 2.90 -0.65 -19.18
C ASN A 210 4.15 -1.48 -18.92
N HIS A 211 4.78 -2.00 -19.99
CA HIS A 211 6.05 -2.71 -19.89
C HIS A 211 7.14 -1.81 -19.28
N PHE A 212 7.26 -0.57 -19.77
CA PHE A 212 8.23 0.39 -19.21
C PHE A 212 7.95 0.66 -17.72
N THR A 213 6.73 1.01 -17.35
CA THR A 213 6.41 1.33 -15.95
C THR A 213 6.56 0.13 -15.00
N THR A 214 6.35 -1.09 -15.52
CA THR A 214 6.47 -2.31 -14.71
C THR A 214 7.92 -2.76 -14.54
N PHE A 215 8.73 -2.72 -15.61
CA PHE A 215 10.04 -3.38 -15.64
C PHE A 215 11.25 -2.43 -15.71
N HIS A 216 11.03 -1.11 -15.78
CA HIS A 216 12.14 -0.16 -15.81
C HIS A 216 13.07 -0.34 -14.60
N ASN A 217 14.35 -0.55 -14.87
CA ASN A 217 15.42 -0.75 -13.87
C ASN A 217 15.13 -1.83 -12.82
N ILE A 218 14.31 -2.84 -13.13
CA ILE A 218 13.93 -3.89 -12.17
C ILE A 218 15.14 -4.67 -11.63
N GLU A 219 16.15 -4.89 -12.47
CA GLU A 219 17.39 -5.60 -12.09
C GLU A 219 18.30 -4.80 -11.13
N LYS A 220 18.00 -3.51 -10.94
CA LYS A 220 18.79 -2.61 -10.08
C LYS A 220 18.10 -2.32 -8.74
N THR A 221 16.92 -2.91 -8.54
CA THR A 221 16.17 -2.78 -7.29
C THR A 221 16.72 -3.73 -6.23
#